data_13984e8a79da1692d65c2d46a77a17f8
#
_entry.id   13984e8a79da1692d65c2d46a77a17f8
#
_cell.length_a   1.000
_cell.length_b   1.000
_cell.length_c   1.000
_cell.angle_alpha   90.00
_cell.angle_beta   90.00
_cell.angle_gamma   90.00
#
_symmetry.space_group_name_H-M   'P 1'
#
loop_
_entity.id
_entity.type
_entity.pdbx_description
1 polymer ?
#
loop_
_entity_poly.entity_id
_entity_poly.type
_entity_poly.pdbx_seq_one_letter_code
_entity_poly.pdbx_strand_id
1 'polypeptide(L)' 'AHVAMLLGAAAVLSRVRDRLPGTVVFIFQPSEETPPGGALAMINEGVLDAPKVDAIFGLHVFPGEVGRLDYRAGPIMAS' A
#
# COMPACT_ATOMS: atom_id res chain seq x y z
N ALA A 1 5.07 9.92 6.63
CA ALA A 1 6.11 9.46 5.68
C ALA A 1 5.50 8.60 4.56
N HIS A 2 4.70 7.58 4.88
CA HIS A 2 4.16 6.64 3.89
C HIS A 2 3.25 7.29 2.85
N VAL A 3 2.39 8.22 3.23
CA VAL A 3 1.54 8.97 2.29
C VAL A 3 2.40 9.74 1.28
N ALA A 4 3.46 10.40 1.75
CA ALA A 4 4.37 11.12 0.87
C ALA A 4 5.12 10.19 -0.09
N MET A 5 5.57 9.04 0.39
CA MET A 5 6.22 8.02 -0.45
C MET A 5 5.26 7.47 -1.51
N LEU A 6 4.03 7.20 -1.13
CA LEU A 6 3.00 6.69 -2.04
C LEU A 6 2.62 7.73 -3.11
N LEU A 7 2.51 9.00 -2.74
CA LEU A 7 2.29 10.10 -3.68
C LEU A 7 3.47 10.26 -4.66
N GLY A 8 4.70 10.12 -4.16
CA GLY A 8 5.90 10.11 -5.00
C GLY A 8 5.90 8.96 -5.99
N ALA A 9 5.56 7.76 -5.54
CA ALA A 9 5.43 6.59 -6.40
C ALA A 9 4.35 6.80 -7.47
N ALA A 10 3.20 7.36 -7.10
CA ALA A 10 2.12 7.68 -8.03
C ALA A 10 2.59 8.67 -9.11
N ALA A 11 3.32 9.72 -8.72
CA ALA A 11 3.86 10.70 -9.66
C ALA A 11 4.84 10.07 -10.66
N VAL A 12 5.70 9.16 -10.21
CA VAL A 12 6.65 8.46 -11.08
C VAL A 12 5.93 7.47 -12.00
N LEU A 13 5.07 6.62 -11.45
CA LEU A 13 4.37 5.59 -12.22
C LEU A 13 3.40 6.19 -13.23
N SER A 14 2.75 7.31 -12.93
CA SER A 14 1.88 8.00 -13.87
C SER A 14 2.60 8.46 -15.14
N ARG A 15 3.89 8.79 -15.04
CA ARG A 15 4.72 9.20 -16.20
C ARG A 15 5.07 8.02 -17.12
N VAL A 16 5.06 6.81 -16.60
CA VAL A 16 5.39 5.60 -17.33
C VAL A 16 4.19 4.65 -17.46
N ARG A 17 2.99 5.13 -17.22
CA ARG A 17 1.76 4.33 -17.23
C ARG A 17 1.57 3.52 -18.50
N ASP A 18 1.98 4.05 -19.65
CA ASP A 18 1.87 3.36 -20.95
C ASP A 18 2.81 2.15 -21.07
N ARG A 19 3.79 2.03 -20.17
CA ARG A 19 4.75 0.92 -20.10
C ARG A 19 4.39 -0.12 -19.04
N LEU A 20 3.39 0.17 -18.19
CA LEU A 20 2.97 -0.74 -17.14
C LEU A 20 2.11 -1.86 -17.74
N PRO A 21 2.39 -3.13 -17.42
CA PRO A 21 1.64 -4.27 -17.91
C PRO A 21 0.29 -4.49 -17.21
N GLY A 22 -0.14 -3.57 -16.38
CA GLY A 22 -1.37 -3.68 -15.58
C GLY A 22 -1.77 -2.36 -14.94
N THR A 23 -2.66 -2.44 -13.98
CA THR A 23 -3.21 -1.29 -13.25
C THR A 23 -2.64 -1.25 -11.84
N VAL A 24 -2.23 -0.06 -11.39
CA VAL A 24 -1.80 0.20 -10.02
C VAL A 24 -2.85 1.06 -9.32
N VAL A 25 -3.37 0.56 -8.21
CA VAL A 25 -4.33 1.27 -7.36
C VAL A 25 -3.60 1.74 -6.10
N PHE A 26 -3.66 3.03 -5.83
CA PHE A 26 -3.09 3.62 -4.62
C PHE A 26 -4.16 3.72 -3.54
N ILE A 27 -3.94 3.06 -2.41
CA ILE A 27 -4.89 3.01 -1.30
C ILE A 27 -4.33 3.81 -0.13
N PHE A 28 -5.07 4.81 0.31
CA PHE A 28 -4.74 5.65 1.45
C PHE A 28 -5.71 5.33 2.59
N GLN A 29 -5.30 4.47 3.49
CA GLN A 29 -6.14 4.02 4.59
C GLN A 29 -6.16 5.06 5.72
N PRO A 30 -7.35 5.47 6.18
CA PRO A 30 -7.47 6.29 7.38
C PRO A 30 -7.32 5.46 8.65
N SER A 31 -6.89 6.11 9.73
CA SER A 31 -6.91 5.54 11.10
C SER A 31 -6.23 4.18 11.25
N GLU A 32 -5.13 3.94 10.54
CA GLU A 32 -4.44 2.64 10.59
C GLU A 32 -3.99 2.29 12.02
N GLU A 33 -3.50 3.28 12.78
CA GLU A 33 -2.97 3.10 14.13
C GLU A 33 -4.02 3.29 15.24
N THR A 34 -5.27 3.50 14.89
CA THR A 34 -6.36 3.74 15.85
C THR A 34 -7.49 2.74 15.64
N PRO A 35 -7.69 1.78 16.54
CA PRO A 35 -8.79 0.83 16.42
C PRO A 35 -10.17 1.53 16.31
N PRO A 36 -11.10 0.99 15.51
CA PRO A 36 -11.02 -0.26 14.75
C PRO A 36 -10.27 -0.16 13.41
N GLY A 37 -9.63 0.96 13.11
CA GLY A 37 -8.96 1.21 11.84
C GLY A 37 -9.93 1.51 10.70
N GLY A 38 -9.36 1.84 9.52
CA GLY A 38 -10.16 2.17 8.34
C GLY A 38 -10.21 1.10 7.27
N ALA A 39 -9.42 0.02 7.39
CA ALA A 39 -9.29 -0.98 6.34
C ALA A 39 -10.60 -1.70 6.06
N LEU A 40 -11.31 -2.15 7.10
CA LEU A 40 -12.57 -2.87 6.94
C LEU A 40 -13.64 -1.99 6.27
N ALA A 41 -13.73 -0.73 6.66
CA ALA A 41 -14.66 0.21 6.04
C ALA A 41 -14.38 0.39 4.54
N MET A 42 -13.12 0.53 4.17
CA MET A 42 -12.70 0.65 2.76
C MET A 42 -13.01 -0.63 1.96
N ILE A 43 -12.78 -1.81 2.56
CA ILE A 43 -13.12 -3.09 1.93
C ILE A 43 -14.63 -3.19 1.71
N ASN A 44 -15.43 -2.83 2.71
CA ASN A 44 -16.89 -2.84 2.59
C ASN A 44 -17.42 -1.85 1.54
N GLU A 45 -16.69 -0.77 1.28
CA GLU A 45 -17.00 0.19 0.22
C GLU A 45 -16.47 -0.25 -1.16
N GLY A 46 -15.83 -1.41 -1.26
CA GLY A 46 -15.40 -2.01 -2.52
C GLY A 46 -14.03 -1.57 -3.02
N VAL A 47 -13.13 -1.12 -2.15
CA VAL A 47 -11.78 -0.66 -2.54
C VAL A 47 -10.97 -1.71 -3.29
N LEU A 48 -11.26 -3.00 -3.10
CA LEU A 48 -10.57 -4.11 -3.75
C LEU A 48 -11.32 -4.70 -4.96
N ASP A 49 -12.50 -4.18 -5.29
CA ASP A 49 -13.41 -4.79 -6.24
C ASP A 49 -13.51 -4.07 -7.59
N ALA A 50 -13.35 -2.74 -7.59
CA ALA A 50 -13.51 -1.94 -8.80
C ALA A 50 -12.44 -0.83 -8.92
N PRO A 51 -11.28 -1.12 -9.58
CA PRO A 51 -10.96 -2.38 -10.27
C PRO A 51 -10.65 -3.52 -9.30
N LYS A 52 -10.86 -4.75 -9.73
CA LYS A 52 -10.50 -5.93 -8.96
C LYS A 52 -9.00 -5.95 -8.69
N VAL A 53 -8.63 -6.11 -7.42
CA VAL A 53 -7.24 -6.17 -6.98
C VAL A 53 -6.79 -7.63 -6.93
N ASP A 54 -5.70 -7.94 -7.64
CA ASP A 54 -5.12 -9.30 -7.68
C ASP A 54 -4.02 -9.49 -6.64
N ALA A 55 -3.33 -8.41 -6.25
CA ALA A 55 -2.31 -8.42 -5.21
C ALA A 55 -2.29 -7.07 -4.48
N ILE A 56 -1.94 -7.10 -3.21
CA ILE A 56 -1.81 -5.90 -2.38
C ILE A 56 -0.45 -5.88 -1.70
N PHE A 57 0.16 -4.70 -1.62
CA PHE A 57 1.44 -4.49 -0.97
C PHE A 57 1.31 -3.40 0.08
N GLY A 58 2.03 -3.56 1.18
CA GLY A 58 2.18 -2.55 2.21
C GLY A 58 3.64 -2.39 2.59
N LEU A 59 4.02 -1.19 2.98
CA LEU A 59 5.36 -0.88 3.48
C LEU A 59 5.24 -0.29 4.88
N HIS A 60 6.08 -0.74 5.79
CA HIS A 60 6.15 -0.20 7.14
C HIS A 60 7.56 0.27 7.48
N VAL A 61 7.68 1.40 8.15
CA VAL A 61 8.97 1.89 8.66
C VAL A 61 9.25 1.28 10.03
N PHE A 62 10.50 0.89 10.23
CA PHE A 62 11.00 0.37 11.51
C PHE A 62 12.26 1.09 11.92
N PRO A 63 12.55 1.20 13.23
CA PRO A 63 13.84 1.64 13.71
C PRO A 63 14.95 0.72 13.19
N GLY A 64 16.00 1.29 12.63
CA GLY A 64 17.13 0.53 12.06
C GLY A 64 18.00 1.37 11.17
N GLU A 65 18.82 0.70 10.38
CA GLU A 65 19.71 1.35 9.43
C GLU A 65 18.94 2.03 8.29
N VAL A 66 19.29 3.26 7.98
CA VAL A 66 18.73 3.99 6.85
C VAL A 66 19.09 3.30 5.54
N GLY A 67 18.09 3.12 4.68
CA GLY A 67 18.28 2.47 3.37
C GLY A 67 18.15 0.95 3.40
N ARG A 68 17.97 0.34 4.55
CA ARG A 68 17.72 -1.09 4.67
C ARG A 68 16.26 -1.42 4.35
N LEU A 69 16.06 -2.47 3.58
CA LEU A 69 14.76 -3.06 3.28
C LEU A 69 14.77 -4.52 3.72
N ASP A 70 13.86 -4.87 4.61
CA ASP A 70 13.66 -6.25 5.04
C ASP A 70 12.32 -6.76 4.49
N TYR A 71 12.30 -8.01 4.09
CA TYR A 71 11.09 -8.70 3.64
C TYR A 71 11.10 -10.16 4.11
N ARG A 72 9.92 -10.75 4.14
CA ARG A 72 9.76 -12.15 4.51
C ARG A 72 8.67 -12.82 3.67
N ALA A 73 8.92 -14.03 3.24
CA ALA A 73 7.88 -14.90 2.70
C ALA A 73 7.05 -15.47 3.86
N GLY A 74 5.73 -15.31 3.79
CA GLY A 74 4.81 -15.68 4.87
C GLY A 74 4.61 -14.56 5.91
N PRO A 75 3.91 -14.83 7.01
CA PRO A 75 3.58 -13.82 8.01
C PRO A 75 4.83 -13.17 8.61
N ILE A 76 4.82 -11.85 8.71
CA ILE A 76 5.92 -11.07 9.31
C ILE A 76 5.50 -10.43 10.63
N MET A 77 4.31 -9.85 10.67
CA MET A 77 3.80 -9.13 11.85
C MET A 77 2.30 -9.32 12.10
N ALA A 78 1.60 -9.95 11.18
CA ALA A 78 0.20 -10.23 11.37
C ALA A 78 -0.01 -11.40 12.33
N SER A 79 -0.98 -11.26 13.20
CA SER A 79 -1.48 -12.31 14.08
C SER A 79 -2.39 -13.26 13.32
#